data_6c9fc782508b1e2294e554f0c5a21af1
#
_entry.id   6c9fc782508b1e2294e554f0c5a21af1
#
_cell.length_a   1.000
_cell.length_b   1.000
_cell.length_c   1.000
_cell.angle_alpha   90.00
_cell.angle_beta   90.00
_cell.angle_gamma   90.00
#
_symmetry.space_group_name_H-M   'P 1'
#
loop_
_entity.id
_entity.type
_entity.pdbx_description
1 polymer ?
#
loop_
_entity_poly.entity_id
_entity_poly.type
_entity_poly.pdbx_seq_one_letter_code
_entity_poly.pdbx_strand_id
1 'polypeptide(L)'
;MSESRILVAALGDSITAGSPGWDPDPERRRPDADPESQYEHWAARVDTRLEFRNCGVYGQRTDEIARRLEDCAGGAEVLIVQGGINDIAQARSVDDAAVNLRQMVSRGRELGLRVALANVLPWNNGYPRAHGEIRRLNSLIDAVARDDDVLTLRFYETLEDQARPGRMRDVWTSDGEHPSVEGYRRLGELAFRLP
;
A
#
# COMPACT_ATOMS: atom_id res chain seq x y z
N MET A 1 8.08 20.67 24.58
CA MET A 1 7.81 19.22 24.80
C MET A 1 7.99 18.56 23.44
N SER A 2 8.92 17.60 23.29
CA SER A 2 9.07 16.84 22.04
C SER A 2 7.78 16.04 21.83
N GLU A 3 7.09 16.25 20.72
CA GLU A 3 5.97 15.39 20.35
C GLU A 3 6.49 13.97 20.21
N SER A 4 5.77 12.98 20.79
CA SER A 4 6.16 11.58 20.70
C SER A 4 6.15 11.14 19.24
N ARG A 5 7.18 10.43 18.80
CA ARG A 5 7.22 9.79 17.48
C ARG A 5 6.21 8.64 17.44
N ILE A 6 5.65 8.43 16.29
CA ILE A 6 4.67 7.37 16.00
C ILE A 6 5.33 6.42 15.00
N LEU A 7 5.64 5.19 15.42
CA LEU A 7 6.18 4.18 14.51
C LEU A 7 5.05 3.52 13.72
N VAL A 8 5.12 3.66 12.41
CA VAL A 8 4.18 3.10 11.43
C VAL A 8 4.85 1.94 10.70
N ALA A 9 4.31 0.74 10.84
CA ALA A 9 4.69 -0.41 10.04
C ALA A 9 3.92 -0.38 8.72
N ALA A 10 4.61 -0.22 7.59
CA ALA A 10 4.04 -0.27 6.25
C ALA A 10 4.29 -1.66 5.66
N LEU A 11 3.28 -2.53 5.71
CA LEU A 11 3.33 -3.91 5.24
C LEU A 11 2.68 -4.02 3.87
N GLY A 12 3.43 -4.49 2.86
CA GLY A 12 2.87 -4.60 1.51
C GLY A 12 3.81 -5.23 0.47
N ASP A 13 3.45 -4.98 -0.78
CA ASP A 13 4.19 -5.44 -1.98
C ASP A 13 5.14 -4.38 -2.54
N SER A 14 5.35 -4.37 -3.86
CA SER A 14 6.21 -3.41 -4.57
C SER A 14 5.76 -1.96 -4.44
N ILE A 15 4.46 -1.71 -4.27
CA ILE A 15 3.93 -0.35 -4.09
C ILE A 15 4.39 0.22 -2.75
N THR A 16 4.30 -0.57 -1.68
CA THR A 16 4.85 -0.20 -0.37
C THR A 16 6.38 -0.14 -0.40
N ALA A 17 7.05 -1.08 -1.09
CA ALA A 17 8.51 -1.06 -1.20
C ALA A 17 9.04 0.23 -1.85
N GLY A 18 8.30 0.83 -2.79
CA GLY A 18 8.74 2.03 -3.51
C GLY A 18 9.24 1.77 -4.92
N SER A 19 8.76 0.70 -5.56
CA SER A 19 9.15 0.31 -6.93
C SER A 19 8.74 1.38 -7.96
N PRO A 20 9.56 1.59 -9.02
CA PRO A 20 10.85 0.95 -9.29
C PRO A 20 12.05 1.72 -8.69
N GLY A 21 11.84 2.86 -8.05
CA GLY A 21 12.89 3.79 -7.66
C GLY A 21 13.56 3.43 -6.33
N TRP A 22 12.93 2.61 -5.48
CA TRP A 22 13.43 2.27 -4.15
C TRP A 22 13.22 0.80 -3.81
N ASP A 23 14.12 0.24 -2.99
CA ASP A 23 13.97 -1.05 -2.32
C ASP A 23 14.34 -0.88 -0.83
N PRO A 24 13.48 -1.26 0.13
CA PRO A 24 13.80 -1.18 1.55
C PRO A 24 14.93 -2.12 1.96
N ASP A 25 15.16 -3.21 1.20
CA ASP A 25 16.28 -4.12 1.41
C ASP A 25 17.60 -3.50 0.90
N PRO A 26 18.56 -3.18 1.81
CA PRO A 26 19.82 -2.55 1.40
C PRO A 26 20.64 -3.38 0.42
N GLU A 27 20.52 -4.72 0.46
CA GLU A 27 21.29 -5.62 -0.41
C GLU A 27 20.76 -5.60 -1.86
N ARG A 28 19.48 -5.27 -2.03
CA ARG A 28 18.82 -5.15 -3.34
C ARG A 28 18.74 -3.71 -3.84
N ARG A 29 18.97 -2.75 -2.95
CA ARG A 29 18.84 -1.34 -3.28
C ARG A 29 19.92 -0.91 -4.26
N ARG A 30 19.50 -0.32 -5.38
CA ARG A 30 20.40 0.20 -6.40
C ARG A 30 21.14 1.44 -5.89
N PRO A 31 22.37 1.73 -6.42
CA PRO A 31 23.12 2.93 -6.03
C PRO A 31 22.42 4.26 -6.36
N ASP A 32 21.55 4.26 -7.37
CA ASP A 32 20.76 5.41 -7.83
C ASP A 32 19.33 5.41 -7.26
N ALA A 33 19.09 4.66 -6.19
CA ALA A 33 17.77 4.56 -5.56
C ALA A 33 17.34 5.91 -4.99
N ASP A 34 16.08 6.26 -5.25
CA ASP A 34 15.46 7.52 -4.85
C ASP A 34 14.48 7.31 -3.71
N PRO A 35 14.77 7.79 -2.48
CA PRO A 35 13.86 7.68 -1.35
C PRO A 35 12.51 8.38 -1.58
N GLU A 36 12.44 9.34 -2.51
CA GLU A 36 11.17 9.99 -2.88
C GLU A 36 10.22 9.06 -3.64
N SER A 37 10.68 7.88 -4.06
CA SER A 37 9.85 6.81 -4.63
C SER A 37 9.06 6.02 -3.58
N GLN A 38 8.75 6.60 -2.43
CA GLN A 38 7.98 5.97 -1.35
C GLN A 38 6.91 6.95 -0.85
N TYR A 39 5.66 6.49 -0.69
CA TYR A 39 4.62 7.34 -0.08
C TYR A 39 4.92 7.65 1.38
N GLU A 40 5.61 6.77 2.08
CA GLU A 40 6.06 6.93 3.47
C GLU A 40 6.97 8.15 3.63
N HIS A 41 7.88 8.36 2.68
CA HIS A 41 8.76 9.54 2.65
C HIS A 41 7.93 10.83 2.65
N TRP A 42 6.93 10.92 1.80
CA TRP A 42 6.09 12.10 1.66
C TRP A 42 5.13 12.28 2.84
N ALA A 43 4.55 11.19 3.35
CA ALA A 43 3.72 11.22 4.55
C ALA A 43 4.50 11.72 5.77
N ALA A 44 5.74 11.26 5.97
CA ALA A 44 6.62 11.74 7.04
C ALA A 44 7.02 13.21 6.89
N ARG A 45 7.02 13.76 5.68
CA ARG A 45 7.24 15.21 5.46
C ARG A 45 6.02 16.05 5.81
N VAL A 46 4.82 15.49 5.69
CA VAL A 46 3.56 16.17 6.09
C VAL A 46 3.39 16.13 7.60
N ASP A 47 3.68 15.00 8.24
CA ASP A 47 3.65 14.85 9.69
C ASP A 47 4.99 14.32 10.19
N THR A 48 5.81 15.22 10.73
CA THR A 48 7.18 14.92 11.18
C THR A 48 7.25 14.03 12.42
N ARG A 49 6.11 13.67 13.03
CA ARG A 49 6.04 12.68 14.11
C ARG A 49 6.12 11.25 13.58
N LEU A 50 5.80 11.05 12.28
CA LEU A 50 5.79 9.73 11.68
C LEU A 50 7.20 9.21 11.44
N GLU A 51 7.42 7.98 11.89
CA GLU A 51 8.59 7.18 11.56
C GLU A 51 8.09 5.90 10.90
N PHE A 52 8.58 5.60 9.69
CA PHE A 52 8.11 4.45 8.94
C PHE A 52 9.11 3.30 8.98
N ARG A 53 8.59 2.10 9.22
CA ARG A 53 9.25 0.85 8.87
C ARG A 53 8.63 0.34 7.59
N ASN A 54 9.35 0.48 6.48
CA ASN A 54 8.93 -0.03 5.19
C ASN A 54 9.23 -1.54 5.11
N CYS A 55 8.16 -2.35 5.06
CA CYS A 55 8.19 -3.80 4.94
C CYS A 55 7.62 -4.25 3.57
N GLY A 56 7.77 -3.45 2.54
CA GLY A 56 7.37 -3.81 1.18
C GLY A 56 8.29 -4.88 0.57
N VAL A 57 7.72 -5.85 -0.12
CA VAL A 57 8.49 -6.87 -0.88
C VAL A 57 7.87 -7.07 -2.25
N TYR A 58 8.69 -6.91 -3.27
CA TYR A 58 8.28 -6.97 -4.68
C TYR A 58 7.62 -8.29 -5.05
N GLY A 59 6.53 -8.20 -5.80
CA GLY A 59 5.85 -9.36 -6.40
C GLY A 59 5.04 -10.22 -5.43
N GLN A 60 5.00 -9.89 -4.13
CA GLN A 60 4.29 -10.68 -3.15
C GLN A 60 2.77 -10.53 -3.24
N ARG A 61 2.09 -11.68 -3.17
CA ARG A 61 0.65 -11.79 -2.99
C ARG A 61 0.26 -11.57 -1.53
N THR A 62 -1.02 -11.40 -1.30
CA THR A 62 -1.58 -11.17 0.04
C THR A 62 -1.26 -12.29 1.04
N ASP A 63 -1.22 -13.57 0.60
CA ASP A 63 -0.84 -14.71 1.46
C ASP A 63 0.64 -14.67 1.88
N GLU A 64 1.52 -14.16 1.03
CA GLU A 64 2.94 -14.00 1.30
C GLU A 64 3.22 -12.80 2.20
N ILE A 65 2.51 -11.70 1.96
CA ILE A 65 2.55 -10.49 2.81
C ILE A 65 2.11 -10.81 4.24
N ALA A 66 1.02 -11.58 4.41
CA ALA A 66 0.47 -11.95 5.71
C ALA A 66 1.49 -12.69 6.60
N ARG A 67 2.37 -13.51 6.03
CA ARG A 67 3.40 -14.27 6.78
C ARG A 67 4.44 -13.39 7.47
N ARG A 68 4.60 -12.14 7.02
CA ARG A 68 5.59 -11.18 7.55
C ARG A 68 5.01 -10.16 8.52
N LEU A 69 3.71 -10.26 8.81
CA LEU A 69 3.02 -9.24 9.59
C LEU A 69 3.66 -9.05 10.97
N GLU A 70 3.89 -10.10 11.71
CA GLU A 70 4.39 -10.00 13.09
C GLU A 70 5.80 -9.42 13.14
N ASP A 71 6.68 -9.85 12.23
CA ASP A 71 8.02 -9.31 12.13
C ASP A 71 8.02 -7.81 11.76
N CYS A 72 7.13 -7.44 10.84
CA CYS A 72 6.97 -6.05 10.44
C CYS A 72 6.37 -5.19 11.55
N ALA A 73 5.37 -5.70 12.26
CA ALA A 73 4.58 -4.99 13.26
C ALA A 73 5.31 -4.75 14.59
N GLY A 74 6.38 -5.48 14.87
CA GLY A 74 7.07 -5.45 16.17
C GLY A 74 7.41 -4.05 16.66
N GLY A 75 6.82 -3.62 17.77
CA GLY A 75 7.05 -2.31 18.38
C GLY A 75 6.39 -1.12 17.67
N ALA A 76 5.60 -1.34 16.60
CA ALA A 76 4.85 -0.29 15.94
C ALA A 76 3.57 0.08 16.72
N GLU A 77 3.03 1.27 16.44
CA GLU A 77 1.73 1.73 16.95
C GLU A 77 0.64 1.65 15.88
N VAL A 78 1.05 1.71 14.62
CA VAL A 78 0.17 1.73 13.45
C VAL A 78 0.64 0.68 12.46
N LEU A 79 -0.32 -0.02 11.85
CA LEU A 79 -0.09 -0.95 10.75
C LEU A 79 -0.84 -0.48 9.51
N ILE A 80 -0.13 -0.23 8.43
CA ILE A 80 -0.71 -0.04 7.10
C ILE A 80 -0.56 -1.36 6.34
N VAL A 81 -1.67 -1.88 5.83
CA VAL A 81 -1.70 -3.09 5.00
C VAL A 81 -2.03 -2.70 3.57
N GLN A 82 -1.16 -3.07 2.64
CA GLN A 82 -1.32 -2.87 1.20
C GLN A 82 -1.02 -4.18 0.46
N GLY A 83 -1.80 -4.51 -0.57
CA GLY A 83 -1.58 -5.70 -1.39
C GLY A 83 -2.81 -6.05 -2.23
N GLY A 84 -2.64 -7.06 -3.10
CA GLY A 84 -3.69 -7.63 -3.92
C GLY A 84 -3.49 -7.47 -5.43
N ILE A 85 -2.65 -6.54 -5.88
CA ILE A 85 -2.35 -6.42 -7.32
C ILE A 85 -1.65 -7.67 -7.84
N ASN A 86 -0.74 -8.27 -7.07
CA ASN A 86 -0.04 -9.49 -7.45
C ASN A 86 -0.93 -10.74 -7.41
N ASP A 87 -1.95 -10.78 -6.56
CA ASP A 87 -2.98 -11.83 -6.63
C ASP A 87 -3.69 -11.77 -7.99
N ILE A 88 -4.10 -10.56 -8.41
CA ILE A 88 -4.71 -10.32 -9.72
C ILE A 88 -3.74 -10.67 -10.85
N ALA A 89 -2.51 -10.14 -10.83
CA ALA A 89 -1.51 -10.36 -11.87
C ALA A 89 -1.17 -11.85 -12.07
N GLN A 90 -1.21 -12.62 -10.98
CA GLN A 90 -0.95 -14.07 -10.98
C GLN A 90 -2.23 -14.91 -11.12
N ALA A 91 -3.35 -14.29 -11.52
CA ALA A 91 -4.65 -14.93 -11.74
C ALA A 91 -5.15 -15.73 -10.52
N ARG A 92 -4.91 -15.20 -9.31
CA ARG A 92 -5.45 -15.73 -8.05
C ARG A 92 -6.85 -15.15 -7.77
N SER A 93 -7.56 -15.78 -6.86
CA SER A 93 -8.89 -15.35 -6.44
C SER A 93 -8.81 -14.01 -5.68
N VAL A 94 -9.59 -13.03 -6.13
CA VAL A 94 -9.74 -11.75 -5.40
C VAL A 94 -10.50 -11.92 -4.07
N ASP A 95 -11.34 -12.96 -3.96
CA ASP A 95 -12.02 -13.28 -2.70
C ASP A 95 -11.02 -13.81 -1.67
N ASP A 96 -10.07 -14.68 -2.07
CA ASP A 96 -9.00 -15.16 -1.20
C ASP A 96 -8.08 -14.01 -0.79
N ALA A 97 -7.75 -13.11 -1.72
CA ALA A 97 -6.99 -11.91 -1.41
C ALA A 97 -7.69 -11.04 -0.34
N ALA A 98 -9.00 -10.83 -0.47
CA ALA A 98 -9.79 -10.09 0.53
C ALA A 98 -9.82 -10.81 1.89
N VAL A 99 -9.91 -12.13 1.91
CA VAL A 99 -9.82 -12.93 3.15
C VAL A 99 -8.47 -12.73 3.82
N ASN A 100 -7.36 -12.80 3.07
CA ASN A 100 -6.02 -12.56 3.61
C ASN A 100 -5.87 -11.14 4.16
N LEU A 101 -6.39 -10.12 3.47
CA LEU A 101 -6.38 -8.73 3.93
C LEU A 101 -7.18 -8.58 5.24
N ARG A 102 -8.36 -9.18 5.34
CA ARG A 102 -9.15 -9.19 6.59
C ARG A 102 -8.41 -9.88 7.73
N GLN A 103 -7.75 -11.00 7.48
CA GLN A 103 -6.95 -11.69 8.49
C GLN A 103 -5.80 -10.80 9.00
N MET A 104 -5.14 -10.06 8.11
CA MET A 104 -4.09 -9.11 8.50
C MET A 104 -4.65 -7.96 9.36
N VAL A 105 -5.83 -7.43 9.01
CA VAL A 105 -6.53 -6.41 9.84
C VAL A 105 -6.83 -6.97 11.24
N SER A 106 -7.46 -8.14 11.30
CA SER A 106 -7.80 -8.79 12.58
C SER A 106 -6.56 -9.03 13.42
N ARG A 107 -5.49 -9.56 12.81
CA ARG A 107 -4.23 -9.82 13.52
C ARG A 107 -3.55 -8.54 14.00
N GLY A 108 -3.53 -7.49 13.20
CA GLY A 108 -2.99 -6.18 13.62
C GLY A 108 -3.74 -5.63 14.84
N ARG A 109 -5.07 -5.74 14.85
CA ARG A 109 -5.90 -5.32 16.01
C ARG A 109 -5.67 -6.17 17.25
N GLU A 110 -5.52 -7.50 17.10
CA GLU A 110 -5.16 -8.39 18.20
C GLU A 110 -3.81 -8.02 18.85
N LEU A 111 -2.87 -7.51 18.03
CA LEU A 111 -1.58 -7.00 18.50
C LEU A 111 -1.68 -5.59 19.12
N GLY A 112 -2.88 -5.01 19.19
CA GLY A 112 -3.13 -3.69 19.76
C GLY A 112 -2.79 -2.51 18.85
N LEU A 113 -2.59 -2.75 17.55
CA LEU A 113 -2.24 -1.72 16.57
C LEU A 113 -3.49 -0.99 16.05
N ARG A 114 -3.35 0.28 15.73
CA ARG A 114 -4.27 0.98 14.86
C ARG A 114 -3.99 0.53 13.43
N VAL A 115 -5.02 0.12 12.68
CA VAL A 115 -4.84 -0.49 11.36
C VAL A 115 -5.53 0.34 10.28
N ALA A 116 -4.89 0.48 9.13
CA ALA A 116 -5.52 0.96 7.90
C ALA A 116 -5.21 0.02 6.73
N LEU A 117 -6.17 -0.06 5.80
CA LEU A 117 -6.02 -0.75 4.51
C LEU A 117 -5.81 0.27 3.40
N ALA A 118 -4.84 0.05 2.51
CA ALA A 118 -4.75 0.78 1.26
C ALA A 118 -5.49 -0.01 0.16
N ASN A 119 -6.32 0.70 -0.63
CA ASN A 119 -6.93 0.06 -1.78
C ASN A 119 -5.96 -0.06 -2.96
N VAL A 120 -6.23 -1.01 -3.86
CA VAL A 120 -5.35 -1.37 -4.99
C VAL A 120 -5.41 -0.29 -6.05
N LEU A 121 -4.25 0.13 -6.56
CA LEU A 121 -4.10 1.18 -7.58
C LEU A 121 -4.73 0.80 -8.94
N PRO A 122 -5.07 1.79 -9.79
CA PRO A 122 -5.33 1.52 -11.20
C PRO A 122 -4.09 0.91 -11.88
N TRP A 123 -4.32 0.04 -12.88
CA TRP A 123 -3.25 -0.63 -13.62
C TRP A 123 -3.38 -0.37 -15.12
N ASN A 124 -2.52 0.51 -15.66
CA ASN A 124 -2.65 1.03 -17.04
C ASN A 124 -2.42 0.00 -18.12
N ASN A 125 -1.53 -0.95 -17.89
CA ASN A 125 -1.11 -1.99 -18.83
C ASN A 125 -1.51 -3.41 -18.39
N GLY A 126 -2.45 -3.51 -17.45
CA GLY A 126 -3.03 -4.78 -17.04
C GLY A 126 -3.77 -5.50 -18.16
N TYR A 127 -3.94 -6.80 -18.01
CA TYR A 127 -4.74 -7.59 -18.97
C TYR A 127 -6.24 -7.16 -18.94
N PRO A 128 -7.05 -7.47 -19.95
CA PRO A 128 -8.38 -6.90 -20.12
C PRO A 128 -9.34 -7.04 -18.93
N ARG A 129 -9.20 -8.10 -18.10
CA ARG A 129 -10.05 -8.31 -16.91
C ARG A 129 -9.53 -7.60 -15.65
N ALA A 130 -8.26 -7.20 -15.62
CA ALA A 130 -7.62 -6.67 -14.41
C ALA A 130 -8.36 -5.48 -13.82
N HIS A 131 -8.86 -4.56 -14.65
CA HIS A 131 -9.63 -3.42 -14.19
C HIS A 131 -10.91 -3.81 -13.41
N GLY A 132 -11.64 -4.82 -13.91
CA GLY A 132 -12.83 -5.34 -13.22
C GLY A 132 -12.48 -6.02 -11.90
N GLU A 133 -11.38 -6.78 -11.86
CA GLU A 133 -10.89 -7.47 -10.68
C GLU A 133 -10.38 -6.50 -9.63
N ILE A 134 -9.65 -5.44 -10.03
CA ILE A 134 -9.21 -4.35 -9.12
C ILE A 134 -10.43 -3.69 -8.47
N ARG A 135 -11.43 -3.29 -9.26
CA ARG A 135 -12.64 -2.66 -8.71
C ARG A 135 -13.39 -3.60 -7.75
N ARG A 136 -13.46 -4.88 -8.07
CA ARG A 136 -14.07 -5.88 -7.20
C ARG A 136 -13.29 -6.00 -5.88
N LEU A 137 -11.97 -6.15 -5.95
CA LEU A 137 -11.13 -6.25 -4.75
C LEU A 137 -11.23 -4.98 -3.90
N ASN A 138 -11.23 -3.80 -4.51
CA ASN A 138 -11.40 -2.54 -3.79
C ASN A 138 -12.77 -2.44 -3.09
N SER A 139 -13.83 -2.96 -3.71
CA SER A 139 -15.14 -3.07 -3.05
C SER A 139 -15.12 -4.02 -1.85
N LEU A 140 -14.37 -5.12 -1.92
CA LEU A 140 -14.18 -6.04 -0.81
C LEU A 140 -13.31 -5.42 0.30
N ILE A 141 -12.26 -4.67 -0.05
CA ILE A 141 -11.44 -3.89 0.89
C ILE A 141 -12.33 -2.88 1.65
N ASP A 142 -13.19 -2.16 0.96
CA ASP A 142 -14.12 -1.22 1.58
C ASP A 142 -15.13 -1.92 2.51
N ALA A 143 -15.55 -3.14 2.16
CA ALA A 143 -16.40 -3.95 3.02
C ALA A 143 -15.65 -4.38 4.30
N VAL A 144 -14.43 -4.88 4.16
CA VAL A 144 -13.57 -5.24 5.31
C VAL A 144 -13.35 -4.02 6.20
N ALA A 145 -12.98 -2.89 5.64
CA ALA A 145 -12.71 -1.67 6.41
C ALA A 145 -13.94 -1.20 7.19
N ARG A 146 -15.11 -1.25 6.57
CA ARG A 146 -16.38 -0.87 7.22
C ARG A 146 -16.77 -1.86 8.33
N ASP A 147 -16.67 -3.18 8.06
CA ASP A 147 -17.10 -4.23 8.98
C ASP A 147 -16.18 -4.28 10.21
N ASP A 148 -14.90 -4.03 10.03
CA ASP A 148 -13.88 -4.08 11.08
C ASP A 148 -13.55 -2.68 11.66
N ASP A 149 -14.27 -1.63 11.25
CA ASP A 149 -14.08 -0.23 11.68
C ASP A 149 -12.61 0.22 11.59
N VAL A 150 -12.00 0.06 10.39
CA VAL A 150 -10.66 0.51 10.08
C VAL A 150 -10.65 1.48 8.90
N LEU A 151 -9.64 2.32 8.83
CA LEU A 151 -9.53 3.33 7.78
C LEU A 151 -9.13 2.68 6.43
N THR A 152 -9.77 3.10 5.33
CA THR A 152 -9.26 2.86 3.97
C THR A 152 -8.43 4.05 3.49
N LEU A 153 -7.17 3.82 3.14
CA LEU A 153 -6.35 4.78 2.41
C LEU A 153 -6.74 4.72 0.93
N ARG A 154 -7.23 5.84 0.40
CA ARG A 154 -7.81 5.95 -0.94
C ARG A 154 -6.75 6.10 -2.03
N PHE A 155 -5.89 5.10 -2.17
CA PHE A 155 -4.77 5.11 -3.14
C PHE A 155 -5.30 5.08 -4.58
N TYR A 156 -6.32 4.27 -4.86
CA TYR A 156 -6.93 4.17 -6.17
C TYR A 156 -7.45 5.52 -6.65
N GLU A 157 -8.32 6.15 -5.88
CA GLU A 157 -8.99 7.41 -6.24
C GLU A 157 -7.99 8.57 -6.34
N THR A 158 -6.90 8.51 -5.57
CA THR A 158 -5.86 9.55 -5.57
C THR A 158 -5.06 9.56 -6.87
N LEU A 159 -4.86 8.39 -7.51
CA LEU A 159 -4.09 8.27 -8.74
C LEU A 159 -4.96 8.02 -9.98
N GLU A 160 -6.27 7.79 -9.83
CA GLU A 160 -7.15 7.60 -10.98
C GLU A 160 -7.26 8.88 -11.81
N ASP A 161 -7.08 8.75 -13.11
CA ASP A 161 -7.34 9.83 -14.07
C ASP A 161 -8.86 9.96 -14.33
N GLN A 162 -9.46 11.02 -13.83
CA GLN A 162 -10.89 11.28 -14.00
C GLN A 162 -11.32 11.35 -15.48
N ALA A 163 -10.42 11.68 -16.40
CA ALA A 163 -10.68 11.67 -17.82
C ALA A 163 -10.56 10.27 -18.46
N ARG A 164 -9.88 9.34 -17.79
CA ARG A 164 -9.66 7.95 -18.24
C ARG A 164 -9.87 6.99 -17.07
N PRO A 165 -11.12 6.75 -16.63
CA PRO A 165 -11.41 5.91 -15.46
C PRO A 165 -10.74 4.55 -15.53
N GLY A 166 -10.18 4.11 -14.39
CA GLY A 166 -9.43 2.87 -14.27
C GLY A 166 -7.96 2.97 -14.65
N ARG A 167 -7.47 4.15 -14.97
CA ARG A 167 -6.06 4.39 -15.32
C ARG A 167 -5.45 5.45 -14.43
N MET A 168 -4.17 5.31 -14.11
CA MET A 168 -3.37 6.41 -13.59
C MET A 168 -3.04 7.40 -14.71
N ARG A 169 -2.90 8.68 -14.38
CA ARG A 169 -2.29 9.64 -15.31
C ARG A 169 -0.86 9.24 -15.62
N ASP A 170 -0.43 9.47 -16.87
CA ASP A 170 0.89 9.04 -17.34
C ASP A 170 2.03 9.66 -16.49
N VAL A 171 1.84 10.87 -15.95
CA VAL A 171 2.83 11.52 -15.06
C VAL A 171 2.88 10.93 -13.65
N TRP A 172 1.87 10.15 -13.24
CA TRP A 172 1.80 9.54 -11.91
C TRP A 172 2.24 8.08 -11.87
N THR A 173 2.63 7.53 -13.02
CA THR A 173 3.12 6.15 -13.10
C THR A 173 4.45 6.10 -13.84
N SER A 174 5.32 5.16 -13.44
CA SER A 174 6.62 4.93 -14.08
C SER A 174 6.52 3.95 -15.26
N ASP A 175 5.68 2.93 -15.11
CA ASP A 175 5.60 1.79 -16.04
C ASP A 175 4.16 1.34 -16.34
N GLY A 176 3.16 2.06 -15.84
CA GLY A 176 1.74 1.74 -15.97
C GLY A 176 1.19 0.89 -14.82
N GLU A 177 2.02 0.43 -13.90
CA GLU A 177 1.64 -0.33 -12.70
C GLU A 177 2.11 0.37 -11.41
N HIS A 178 3.37 0.78 -11.38
CA HIS A 178 3.98 1.42 -10.22
C HIS A 178 3.90 2.95 -10.32
N PRO A 179 3.68 3.64 -9.19
CA PRO A 179 3.71 5.10 -9.16
C PRO A 179 5.08 5.66 -9.57
N SER A 180 5.09 6.80 -10.22
CA SER A 180 6.26 7.66 -10.33
C SER A 180 6.54 8.36 -8.99
N VAL A 181 7.66 9.08 -8.87
CA VAL A 181 7.94 9.95 -7.71
C VAL A 181 6.77 10.89 -7.43
N GLU A 182 6.19 11.52 -8.46
CA GLU A 182 5.01 12.39 -8.30
C GLU A 182 3.77 11.60 -7.87
N GLY A 183 3.60 10.36 -8.36
CA GLY A 183 2.55 9.45 -7.90
C GLY A 183 2.70 9.11 -6.42
N TYR A 184 3.89 8.73 -5.97
CA TYR A 184 4.18 8.46 -4.56
C TYR A 184 4.00 9.68 -3.67
N ARG A 185 4.41 10.86 -4.15
CA ARG A 185 4.16 12.13 -3.48
C ARG A 185 2.67 12.34 -3.24
N ARG A 186 1.85 12.18 -4.26
CA ARG A 186 0.39 12.31 -4.14
C ARG A 186 -0.20 11.31 -3.13
N LEU A 187 0.26 10.07 -3.13
CA LEU A 187 -0.18 9.07 -2.14
C LEU A 187 0.16 9.49 -0.72
N GLY A 188 1.39 9.94 -0.47
CA GLY A 188 1.82 10.37 0.86
C GLY A 188 1.14 11.65 1.34
N GLU A 189 1.00 12.66 0.48
CA GLU A 189 0.44 13.97 0.86
C GLU A 189 -1.10 13.97 0.90
N LEU A 190 -1.76 13.26 -0.04
CA LEU A 190 -3.20 13.36 -0.24
C LEU A 190 -4.00 12.15 0.24
N ALA A 191 -3.47 10.93 0.15
CA ALA A 191 -4.18 9.71 0.50
C ALA A 191 -3.83 9.18 1.88
N PHE A 192 -2.57 9.30 2.31
CA PHE A 192 -2.16 8.82 3.63
C PHE A 192 -2.86 9.60 4.74
N ARG A 193 -3.38 8.85 5.73
CA ARG A 193 -3.94 9.38 6.99
C ARG A 193 -3.63 8.37 8.09
N LEU A 194 -3.40 8.87 9.30
CA LEU A 194 -3.34 8.01 10.50
C LEU A 194 -4.73 7.47 10.83
N PRO A 195 -4.88 6.16 11.05
CA PRO A 195 -6.13 5.56 11.51
C PRO A 195 -6.43 5.87 12.99
#